data_70e57798aa07e2b0084575426319f373
#
_entry.id   70e57798aa07e2b0084575426319f373
#
_cell.length_a   1.000
_cell.length_b   1.000
_cell.length_c   1.000
_cell.angle_alpha   90.00
_cell.angle_beta   90.00
_cell.angle_gamma   90.00
#
_symmetry.space_group_name_H-M   'P 1'
#
loop_
_entity.id
_entity.type
_entity.pdbx_description
1 polymer ?
#
loop_
_entity_poly.entity_id
_entity_poly.type
_entity_poly.pdbx_seq_one_letter_code
_entity_poly.pdbx_strand_id
1 'polypeptide(L)'
;MKRSVIAFVALTLAFAGASHAQAQAQNLKIAVVDMQKVFDGYFKTKDAEDKLKLKAKGYEDELKTRQAEVEKLKEDFNKLLEETKNPALTEEVKKQKQDAAEKKAQEGRMLLNQFGNLSQTRGKELNEQRARVRADIVEDIRKEIEAKSKKESYSLVFDKSGMTSTGLPPLLYSLESFEITTDILKNLNAKKSGGDKK
;
A
#
# COMPACT_ATOMS: atom_id res chain seq x y z
N MET A 1 60.68 -11.97 86.58
CA MET A 1 59.31 -12.49 86.58
C MET A 1 58.40 -11.48 85.93
N LYS A 2 57.88 -11.78 84.79
CA LYS A 2 56.51 -11.44 84.38
C LYS A 2 56.39 -11.66 82.87
N ARG A 3 55.55 -12.58 82.48
CA ARG A 3 55.29 -13.09 81.15
C ARG A 3 54.50 -12.04 80.38
N SER A 4 55.02 -11.64 79.24
CA SER A 4 54.25 -10.89 78.23
C SER A 4 53.58 -11.86 77.25
N VAL A 5 52.28 -11.78 77.24
CA VAL A 5 51.45 -12.54 76.34
C VAL A 5 51.35 -11.73 75.04
N ILE A 6 51.84 -12.26 73.92
CA ILE A 6 51.76 -11.65 72.65
C ILE A 6 50.42 -12.18 72.01
N ALA A 7 49.46 -11.25 71.92
CA ALA A 7 48.20 -11.55 71.20
C ALA A 7 48.44 -11.47 69.66
N PHE A 8 48.38 -12.58 68.99
CA PHE A 8 48.34 -12.64 67.53
C PHE A 8 46.93 -12.30 67.05
N VAL A 9 46.76 -11.10 66.51
CA VAL A 9 45.53 -10.74 65.77
C VAL A 9 45.65 -11.31 64.36
N ALA A 10 44.95 -12.39 64.09
CA ALA A 10 44.78 -12.93 62.74
C ALA A 10 43.82 -12.04 61.95
N LEU A 11 44.38 -11.22 61.06
CA LEU A 11 43.61 -10.42 60.07
C LEU A 11 43.13 -11.36 58.94
N THR A 12 41.91 -11.86 59.04
CA THR A 12 41.26 -12.60 57.94
C THR A 12 40.85 -11.62 56.87
N LEU A 13 41.59 -11.52 55.77
CA LEU A 13 41.18 -10.88 54.53
C LEU A 13 40.00 -11.65 53.97
N ALA A 14 38.79 -11.07 54.08
CA ALA A 14 37.64 -11.50 53.32
C ALA A 14 37.86 -11.12 51.85
N PHE A 15 38.25 -12.09 51.06
CA PHE A 15 38.25 -11.98 49.60
C PHE A 15 36.78 -11.91 49.14
N ALA A 16 36.25 -10.70 49.03
CA ALA A 16 34.94 -10.45 48.40
C ALA A 16 35.05 -10.91 46.93
N GLY A 17 34.51 -12.10 46.67
CA GLY A 17 34.40 -12.63 45.30
C GLY A 17 33.60 -11.65 44.45
N ALA A 18 34.29 -10.94 43.58
CA ALA A 18 33.66 -10.17 42.53
C ALA A 18 32.95 -11.23 41.63
N SER A 19 31.65 -11.37 41.87
CA SER A 19 30.78 -12.08 40.96
C SER A 19 30.84 -11.35 39.61
N HIS A 20 31.66 -11.77 38.71
CA HIS A 20 31.62 -11.36 37.34
C HIS A 20 30.27 -11.83 36.82
N ALA A 21 29.31 -10.93 36.80
CA ALA A 21 28.10 -11.10 35.99
C ALA A 21 28.62 -11.23 34.56
N GLN A 22 28.87 -12.46 34.12
CA GLN A 22 28.99 -12.76 32.70
C GLN A 22 27.66 -12.35 32.09
N ALA A 23 27.62 -11.14 31.52
CA ALA A 23 26.59 -10.77 30.58
C ALA A 23 26.68 -11.86 29.51
N GLN A 24 25.74 -12.81 29.55
CA GLN A 24 25.56 -13.75 28.46
C GLN A 24 25.36 -12.88 27.24
N ALA A 25 26.39 -12.78 26.40
CA ALA A 25 26.25 -12.25 25.06
C ALA A 25 25.19 -13.10 24.39
N GLN A 26 23.93 -12.63 24.44
CA GLN A 26 22.87 -13.28 23.70
C GLN A 26 23.36 -13.29 22.27
N ASN A 27 23.55 -14.48 21.71
CA ASN A 27 23.91 -14.66 20.31
C ASN A 27 22.82 -13.99 19.48
N LEU A 28 23.07 -12.72 19.12
CA LEU A 28 22.13 -11.88 18.38
C LEU A 28 22.00 -12.47 16.98
N LYS A 29 20.95 -13.22 16.73
CA LYS A 29 20.68 -13.80 15.43
C LYS A 29 19.95 -12.78 14.57
N ILE A 30 20.62 -12.31 13.52
CA ILE A 30 20.12 -11.27 12.61
C ILE A 30 19.70 -11.93 11.30
N ALA A 31 18.62 -11.40 10.69
CA ALA A 31 18.23 -11.75 9.34
C ALA A 31 18.02 -10.48 8.51
N VAL A 32 18.02 -10.64 7.19
CA VAL A 32 17.78 -9.59 6.21
C VAL A 32 16.70 -10.05 5.24
N VAL A 33 15.79 -9.17 4.91
CA VAL A 33 14.72 -9.42 3.96
C VAL A 33 14.67 -8.30 2.92
N ASP A 34 14.34 -8.64 1.70
CA ASP A 34 13.99 -7.68 0.64
C ASP A 34 12.46 -7.60 0.56
N MET A 35 11.89 -6.62 1.28
CA MET A 35 10.44 -6.45 1.34
C MET A 35 9.83 -6.18 -0.03
N GLN A 36 10.55 -5.46 -0.92
CA GLN A 36 10.05 -5.19 -2.28
C GLN A 36 9.95 -6.48 -3.09
N LYS A 37 11.00 -7.32 -3.07
CA LYS A 37 10.95 -8.63 -3.76
C LYS A 37 9.87 -9.54 -3.21
N VAL A 38 9.68 -9.56 -1.88
CA VAL A 38 8.60 -10.35 -1.28
C VAL A 38 7.25 -9.84 -1.73
N PHE A 39 7.04 -8.52 -1.70
CA PHE A 39 5.80 -7.88 -2.13
C PHE A 39 5.49 -8.21 -3.59
N ASP A 40 6.44 -7.99 -4.50
CA ASP A 40 6.25 -8.21 -5.93
C ASP A 40 6.02 -9.70 -6.29
N GLY A 41 6.69 -10.60 -5.56
CA GLY A 41 6.59 -12.05 -5.79
C GLY A 41 5.41 -12.73 -5.08
N TYR A 42 4.71 -12.04 -4.18
CA TYR A 42 3.59 -12.62 -3.45
C TYR A 42 2.35 -12.72 -4.35
N PHE A 43 1.75 -13.91 -4.43
CA PHE A 43 0.61 -14.13 -5.33
C PHE A 43 -0.56 -13.16 -5.10
N LYS A 44 -0.82 -12.77 -3.85
CA LYS A 44 -1.89 -11.80 -3.54
C LYS A 44 -1.65 -10.42 -4.15
N THR A 45 -0.40 -10.01 -4.34
CA THR A 45 -0.07 -8.75 -5.02
C THR A 45 -0.56 -8.77 -6.45
N LYS A 46 -0.22 -9.82 -7.19
CA LYS A 46 -0.68 -10.00 -8.58
C LYS A 46 -2.20 -10.08 -8.66
N ASP A 47 -2.83 -10.90 -7.82
CA ASP A 47 -4.29 -11.04 -7.78
C ASP A 47 -4.98 -9.69 -7.47
N ALA A 48 -4.39 -8.88 -6.60
CA ALA A 48 -4.89 -7.56 -6.26
C ALA A 48 -4.70 -6.53 -7.39
N GLU A 49 -3.54 -6.55 -8.05
CA GLU A 49 -3.28 -5.71 -9.22
C GLU A 49 -4.25 -6.00 -10.36
N ASP A 50 -4.51 -7.28 -10.66
CA ASP A 50 -5.45 -7.69 -11.68
C ASP A 50 -6.88 -7.19 -11.35
N LYS A 51 -7.32 -7.34 -10.09
CA LYS A 51 -8.62 -6.82 -9.63
C LYS A 51 -8.71 -5.30 -9.73
N LEU A 52 -7.66 -4.58 -9.32
CA LEU A 52 -7.61 -3.11 -9.42
C LEU A 52 -7.63 -2.64 -10.87
N LYS A 53 -6.94 -3.36 -11.77
CA LYS A 53 -6.93 -3.08 -13.21
C LYS A 53 -8.32 -3.27 -13.83
N LEU A 54 -9.01 -4.36 -13.48
CA LEU A 54 -10.39 -4.60 -13.95
C LEU A 54 -11.33 -3.50 -13.45
N LYS A 55 -11.20 -3.09 -12.18
CA LYS A 55 -12.01 -2.02 -11.61
C LYS A 55 -11.72 -0.68 -12.27
N ALA A 56 -10.44 -0.34 -12.50
CA ALA A 56 -10.05 0.87 -13.20
C ALA A 56 -10.63 0.91 -14.61
N LYS A 57 -10.59 -0.21 -15.34
CA LYS A 57 -11.22 -0.32 -16.66
C LYS A 57 -12.73 -0.09 -16.58
N GLY A 58 -13.42 -0.68 -15.61
CA GLY A 58 -14.86 -0.45 -15.43
C GLY A 58 -15.19 1.03 -15.21
N TYR A 59 -14.37 1.74 -14.43
CA TYR A 59 -14.52 3.18 -14.21
C TYR A 59 -14.22 4.00 -15.47
N GLU A 60 -13.22 3.61 -16.25
CA GLU A 60 -12.92 4.22 -17.54
C GLU A 60 -14.10 4.07 -18.52
N ASP A 61 -14.67 2.89 -18.64
CA ASP A 61 -15.82 2.60 -19.49
C ASP A 61 -17.06 3.40 -19.05
N GLU A 62 -17.31 3.51 -17.74
CA GLU A 62 -18.37 4.34 -17.17
C GLU A 62 -18.19 5.82 -17.53
N LEU A 63 -17.00 6.37 -17.35
CA LEU A 63 -16.66 7.74 -17.68
C LEU A 63 -16.77 8.02 -19.18
N LYS A 64 -16.31 7.09 -20.02
CA LYS A 64 -16.43 7.20 -21.47
C LYS A 64 -17.90 7.25 -21.93
N THR A 65 -18.76 6.44 -21.31
CA THR A 65 -20.21 6.48 -21.60
C THR A 65 -20.79 7.84 -21.24
N ARG A 66 -20.46 8.38 -20.08
CA ARG A 66 -20.94 9.72 -19.65
C ARG A 66 -20.42 10.83 -20.55
N GLN A 67 -19.17 10.74 -20.98
CA GLN A 67 -18.61 11.70 -21.93
C GLN A 67 -19.35 11.68 -23.27
N ALA A 68 -19.68 10.50 -23.78
CA ALA A 68 -20.47 10.38 -25.02
C ALA A 68 -21.87 10.99 -24.88
N GLU A 69 -22.53 10.86 -23.72
CA GLU A 69 -23.81 11.52 -23.42
C GLU A 69 -23.69 13.06 -23.47
N VAL A 70 -22.61 13.62 -22.91
CA VAL A 70 -22.32 15.06 -22.96
C VAL A 70 -22.13 15.54 -24.39
N GLU A 71 -21.33 14.83 -25.18
CA GLU A 71 -21.07 15.20 -26.59
C GLU A 71 -22.37 15.15 -27.40
N LYS A 72 -23.22 14.15 -27.18
CA LYS A 72 -24.53 14.07 -27.83
C LYS A 72 -25.44 15.24 -27.50
N LEU A 73 -25.51 15.64 -26.23
CA LEU A 73 -26.29 16.83 -25.84
C LEU A 73 -25.77 18.10 -26.48
N LYS A 74 -24.46 18.23 -26.64
CA LYS A 74 -23.85 19.37 -27.32
C LYS A 74 -24.15 19.37 -28.83
N GLU A 75 -24.15 18.20 -29.47
CA GLU A 75 -24.57 18.08 -30.87
C GLU A 75 -26.04 18.44 -31.05
N ASP A 76 -26.94 17.92 -30.21
CA ASP A 76 -28.37 18.23 -30.22
C ASP A 76 -28.63 19.74 -30.03
N PHE A 77 -27.93 20.37 -29.07
CA PHE A 77 -27.99 21.82 -28.85
C PHE A 77 -27.57 22.61 -30.09
N ASN A 78 -26.40 22.27 -30.69
CA ASN A 78 -25.90 22.96 -31.86
C ASN A 78 -26.88 22.82 -33.06
N LYS A 79 -27.45 21.62 -33.24
CA LYS A 79 -28.43 21.37 -34.29
C LYS A 79 -29.69 22.21 -34.11
N LEU A 80 -30.24 22.30 -32.90
CA LEU A 80 -31.37 23.12 -32.59
C LEU A 80 -31.10 24.59 -32.90
N LEU A 81 -29.94 25.12 -32.52
CA LEU A 81 -29.52 26.48 -32.82
C LEU A 81 -29.39 26.72 -34.33
N GLU A 82 -28.83 25.81 -35.07
CA GLU A 82 -28.69 25.94 -36.54
C GLU A 82 -30.08 25.95 -37.22
N GLU A 83 -30.99 25.10 -36.76
CA GLU A 83 -32.33 25.05 -37.27
C GLU A 83 -33.11 26.38 -37.04
N THR A 84 -32.80 27.17 -35.99
CA THR A 84 -33.46 28.48 -35.77
C THR A 84 -33.08 29.54 -36.81
N LYS A 85 -31.97 29.34 -37.54
CA LYS A 85 -31.52 30.25 -38.58
C LYS A 85 -32.29 30.11 -39.91
N ASN A 86 -33.15 29.09 -40.02
CA ASN A 86 -33.92 28.84 -41.24
C ASN A 86 -34.96 29.94 -41.44
N PRO A 87 -34.88 30.73 -42.54
CA PRO A 87 -35.81 31.84 -42.81
C PRO A 87 -37.22 31.39 -43.11
N ALA A 88 -37.44 30.13 -43.46
CA ALA A 88 -38.76 29.59 -43.75
C ALA A 88 -39.60 29.28 -42.49
N LEU A 89 -39.00 29.36 -41.27
CA LEU A 89 -39.70 29.11 -40.00
C LEU A 89 -40.44 30.32 -39.52
N THR A 90 -41.63 30.09 -38.93
CA THR A 90 -42.34 31.15 -38.19
C THR A 90 -41.61 31.52 -36.91
N GLU A 91 -41.81 32.72 -36.39
CA GLU A 91 -41.18 33.19 -35.14
C GLU A 91 -41.57 32.30 -33.94
N GLU A 92 -42.80 31.77 -33.93
CA GLU A 92 -43.25 30.84 -32.89
C GLU A 92 -42.43 29.54 -32.91
N VAL A 93 -42.19 28.95 -34.09
CA VAL A 93 -41.37 27.73 -34.23
C VAL A 93 -39.92 28.00 -33.91
N LYS A 94 -39.36 29.17 -34.29
CA LYS A 94 -38.00 29.54 -33.88
C LYS A 94 -37.87 29.63 -32.38
N LYS A 95 -38.84 30.27 -31.70
CA LYS A 95 -38.86 30.35 -30.25
C LYS A 95 -38.93 28.98 -29.58
N GLN A 96 -39.79 28.07 -30.05
CA GLN A 96 -39.86 26.70 -29.52
C GLN A 96 -38.50 25.97 -29.64
N LYS A 97 -37.78 26.14 -30.76
CA LYS A 97 -36.45 25.55 -30.94
C LYS A 97 -35.39 26.19 -30.03
N GLN A 98 -35.48 27.52 -29.79
CA GLN A 98 -34.59 28.20 -28.84
C GLN A 98 -34.81 27.67 -27.40
N ASP A 99 -36.09 27.57 -26.97
CA ASP A 99 -36.44 27.02 -25.67
C ASP A 99 -35.97 25.57 -25.49
N ALA A 100 -36.08 24.75 -26.58
CA ALA A 100 -35.53 23.37 -26.59
C ALA A 100 -34.01 23.34 -26.51
N ALA A 101 -33.33 24.26 -27.22
CA ALA A 101 -31.86 24.37 -27.15
C ALA A 101 -31.40 24.78 -25.74
N GLU A 102 -32.12 25.74 -25.11
CA GLU A 102 -31.78 26.14 -23.74
C GLU A 102 -31.94 25.00 -22.75
N LYS A 103 -32.99 24.19 -22.85
CA LYS A 103 -33.15 22.97 -22.05
C LYS A 103 -31.97 22.02 -22.26
N LYS A 104 -31.53 21.77 -23.50
CA LYS A 104 -30.37 20.93 -23.80
C LYS A 104 -29.08 21.50 -23.21
N ALA A 105 -28.91 22.82 -23.23
CA ALA A 105 -27.76 23.46 -22.59
C ALA A 105 -27.78 23.30 -21.07
N GLN A 106 -28.95 23.35 -20.43
CA GLN A 106 -29.07 23.11 -18.99
C GLN A 106 -28.77 21.65 -18.63
N GLU A 107 -29.36 20.70 -19.37
CA GLU A 107 -29.07 19.25 -19.22
C GLU A 107 -27.58 18.97 -19.38
N GLY A 108 -26.95 19.55 -20.41
CA GLY A 108 -25.50 19.40 -20.65
C GLY A 108 -24.65 19.96 -19.52
N ARG A 109 -24.98 21.13 -18.95
CA ARG A 109 -24.27 21.68 -17.78
C ARG A 109 -24.39 20.78 -16.55
N MET A 110 -25.59 20.25 -16.28
CA MET A 110 -25.81 19.33 -15.16
C MET A 110 -24.99 18.04 -15.35
N LEU A 111 -25.01 17.48 -16.55
CA LEU A 111 -24.28 16.23 -16.86
C LEU A 111 -22.76 16.44 -16.79
N LEU A 112 -22.23 17.58 -17.24
CA LEU A 112 -20.81 17.94 -17.08
C LEU A 112 -20.40 18.01 -15.62
N ASN A 113 -21.22 18.62 -14.75
CA ASN A 113 -20.95 18.67 -13.32
C ASN A 113 -20.97 17.26 -12.70
N GLN A 114 -21.93 16.42 -13.08
CA GLN A 114 -22.02 15.03 -12.64
C GLN A 114 -20.80 14.22 -13.10
N PHE A 115 -20.35 14.41 -14.35
CA PHE A 115 -19.16 13.78 -14.89
C PHE A 115 -17.91 14.17 -14.10
N GLY A 116 -17.72 15.46 -13.81
CA GLY A 116 -16.60 15.94 -12.99
C GLY A 116 -16.57 15.30 -11.59
N ASN A 117 -17.72 15.29 -10.92
CA ASN A 117 -17.86 14.68 -9.60
C ASN A 117 -17.61 13.16 -9.63
N LEU A 118 -18.15 12.48 -10.65
CA LEU A 118 -17.96 11.05 -10.84
C LEU A 118 -16.49 10.71 -11.04
N SER A 119 -15.80 11.45 -11.94
CA SER A 119 -14.36 11.26 -12.22
C SER A 119 -13.52 11.41 -10.94
N GLN A 120 -13.78 12.46 -10.17
CA GLN A 120 -13.08 12.70 -8.90
C GLN A 120 -13.35 11.57 -7.89
N THR A 121 -14.61 11.15 -7.77
CA THR A 121 -15.01 10.08 -6.83
C THR A 121 -14.35 8.75 -7.20
N ARG A 122 -14.37 8.37 -8.50
CA ARG A 122 -13.77 7.13 -8.98
C ARG A 122 -12.25 7.11 -8.80
N GLY A 123 -11.60 8.25 -9.05
CA GLY A 123 -10.16 8.41 -8.78
C GLY A 123 -9.81 8.22 -7.31
N LYS A 124 -10.59 8.85 -6.42
CA LYS A 124 -10.43 8.71 -4.97
C LYS A 124 -10.65 7.27 -4.50
N GLU A 125 -11.75 6.63 -4.90
CA GLU A 125 -12.06 5.24 -4.56
C GLU A 125 -10.94 4.27 -4.99
N LEU A 126 -10.40 4.44 -6.19
CA LEU A 126 -9.33 3.59 -6.70
C LEU A 126 -8.03 3.76 -5.90
N ASN A 127 -7.68 4.99 -5.56
CA ASN A 127 -6.50 5.29 -4.75
C ASN A 127 -6.63 4.75 -3.32
N GLU A 128 -7.77 4.92 -2.69
CA GLU A 128 -8.04 4.38 -1.36
C GLU A 128 -8.01 2.84 -1.35
N GLN A 129 -8.53 2.22 -2.40
CA GLN A 129 -8.49 0.77 -2.52
C GLN A 129 -7.07 0.25 -2.72
N ARG A 130 -6.25 0.93 -3.56
CA ARG A 130 -4.83 0.61 -3.71
C ARG A 130 -4.08 0.70 -2.38
N ALA A 131 -4.31 1.77 -1.63
CA ALA A 131 -3.67 1.96 -0.33
C ALA A 131 -4.05 0.86 0.66
N ARG A 132 -5.34 0.51 0.76
CA ARG A 132 -5.82 -0.58 1.63
C ARG A 132 -5.21 -1.92 1.26
N VAL A 133 -5.30 -2.30 -0.01
CA VAL A 133 -4.75 -3.57 -0.48
C VAL A 133 -3.24 -3.67 -0.25
N ARG A 134 -2.51 -2.57 -0.49
CA ARG A 134 -1.07 -2.52 -0.19
C ARG A 134 -0.79 -2.74 1.30
N ALA A 135 -1.56 -2.08 2.16
CA ALA A 135 -1.40 -2.22 3.61
C ALA A 135 -1.67 -3.66 4.07
N ASP A 136 -2.73 -4.29 3.55
CA ASP A 136 -3.08 -5.68 3.87
C ASP A 136 -1.98 -6.66 3.44
N ILE A 137 -1.41 -6.47 2.25
CA ILE A 137 -0.32 -7.31 1.73
C ILE A 137 0.95 -7.12 2.58
N VAL A 138 1.31 -5.89 2.92
CA VAL A 138 2.47 -5.61 3.78
C VAL A 138 2.28 -6.23 5.16
N GLU A 139 1.07 -6.18 5.71
CA GLU A 139 0.76 -6.79 7.00
C GLU A 139 0.85 -8.33 6.95
N ASP A 140 0.39 -8.97 5.87
CA ASP A 140 0.56 -10.41 5.67
C ASP A 140 2.04 -10.81 5.64
N ILE A 141 2.87 -10.03 4.92
CA ILE A 141 4.33 -10.25 4.84
C ILE A 141 4.95 -10.08 6.21
N ARG A 142 4.59 -9.02 6.94
CA ARG A 142 5.09 -8.75 8.29
C ARG A 142 4.78 -9.90 9.26
N LYS A 143 3.56 -10.41 9.23
CA LYS A 143 3.16 -11.58 10.04
C LYS A 143 3.97 -12.83 9.71
N GLU A 144 4.27 -13.07 8.43
CA GLU A 144 5.10 -14.21 8.04
C GLU A 144 6.55 -14.06 8.53
N ILE A 145 7.12 -12.84 8.41
CA ILE A 145 8.46 -12.54 8.95
C ILE A 145 8.48 -12.75 10.47
N GLU A 146 7.47 -12.27 11.17
CA GLU A 146 7.37 -12.44 12.63
C GLU A 146 7.27 -13.92 13.03
N ALA A 147 6.44 -14.69 12.31
CA ALA A 147 6.29 -16.12 12.56
C ALA A 147 7.62 -16.89 12.33
N LYS A 148 8.32 -16.59 11.22
CA LYS A 148 9.63 -17.17 10.94
C LYS A 148 10.67 -16.74 11.97
N SER A 149 10.65 -15.47 12.37
CA SER A 149 11.58 -14.94 13.38
C SER A 149 11.44 -15.65 14.73
N LYS A 150 10.20 -15.86 15.18
CA LYS A 150 9.91 -16.61 16.40
C LYS A 150 10.38 -18.06 16.30
N LYS A 151 10.09 -18.71 15.17
CA LYS A 151 10.46 -20.12 14.93
C LYS A 151 11.97 -20.33 14.89
N GLU A 152 12.71 -19.40 14.28
CA GLU A 152 14.15 -19.53 14.08
C GLU A 152 14.98 -18.71 15.06
N SER A 153 14.32 -18.05 16.04
CA SER A 153 14.97 -17.25 17.09
C SER A 153 15.79 -16.08 16.53
N TYR A 154 15.31 -15.42 15.46
CA TYR A 154 15.89 -14.16 15.02
C TYR A 154 15.60 -13.06 16.03
N SER A 155 16.61 -12.34 16.44
CA SER A 155 16.51 -11.19 17.35
C SER A 155 16.15 -9.92 16.61
N LEU A 156 16.62 -9.79 15.35
CA LEU A 156 16.41 -8.64 14.48
C LEU A 156 16.23 -9.09 13.03
N VAL A 157 15.35 -8.41 12.31
CA VAL A 157 15.19 -8.56 10.85
C VAL A 157 15.23 -7.17 10.23
N PHE A 158 16.13 -6.95 9.29
CA PHE A 158 16.29 -5.69 8.57
C PHE A 158 15.73 -5.80 7.16
N ASP A 159 15.00 -4.76 6.72
CA ASP A 159 14.63 -4.60 5.32
C ASP A 159 15.76 -3.93 4.55
N LYS A 160 16.25 -4.57 3.48
CA LYS A 160 17.27 -4.02 2.61
C LYS A 160 16.72 -3.25 1.41
N SER A 161 15.41 -3.35 1.14
CA SER A 161 14.76 -2.72 -0.02
C SER A 161 14.35 -1.28 0.25
N GLY A 162 14.27 -0.86 1.51
CA GLY A 162 13.89 0.48 1.91
C GLY A 162 14.89 1.54 1.45
N MET A 163 14.42 2.79 1.28
CA MET A 163 15.25 3.95 1.00
C MET A 163 15.11 4.96 2.12
N THR A 164 16.21 5.57 2.54
CA THR A 164 16.21 6.71 3.46
C THR A 164 15.79 7.98 2.72
N SER A 165 15.53 9.06 3.46
CA SER A 165 15.26 10.39 2.88
C SER A 165 16.39 10.92 2.00
N THR A 166 17.60 10.40 2.16
CA THR A 166 18.78 10.75 1.33
C THR A 166 18.92 9.86 0.09
N GLY A 167 17.98 8.93 -0.16
CA GLY A 167 18.00 8.04 -1.32
C GLY A 167 18.99 6.87 -1.21
N LEU A 168 19.57 6.64 -0.03
CA LEU A 168 20.45 5.50 0.23
C LEU A 168 19.68 4.39 0.95
N PRO A 169 19.97 3.11 0.67
CA PRO A 169 19.41 2.01 1.45
C PRO A 169 19.93 2.06 2.90
N PRO A 170 19.10 1.77 3.92
CA PRO A 170 19.53 1.77 5.31
C PRO A 170 20.53 0.64 5.61
N LEU A 171 20.51 -0.42 4.84
CA LEU A 171 21.45 -1.55 4.90
C LEU A 171 22.29 -1.57 3.63
N LEU A 172 23.57 -1.14 3.74
CA LEU A 172 24.48 -1.03 2.62
C LEU A 172 25.09 -2.37 2.18
N TYR A 173 25.22 -3.31 3.12
CA TYR A 173 25.83 -4.61 2.88
C TYR A 173 25.29 -5.65 3.86
N SER A 174 25.07 -6.86 3.38
CA SER A 174 24.82 -8.05 4.19
C SER A 174 25.37 -9.29 3.48
N LEU A 175 25.79 -10.27 4.25
CA LEU A 175 26.09 -11.59 3.70
C LEU A 175 24.80 -12.27 3.22
N GLU A 176 24.88 -13.03 2.14
CA GLU A 176 23.74 -13.78 1.59
C GLU A 176 23.17 -14.79 2.60
N SER A 177 24.02 -15.32 3.49
CA SER A 177 23.61 -16.24 4.56
C SER A 177 22.62 -15.66 5.57
N PHE A 178 22.50 -14.31 5.65
CA PHE A 178 21.49 -13.64 6.48
C PHE A 178 20.15 -13.45 5.76
N GLU A 179 20.09 -13.69 4.45
CA GLU A 179 18.91 -13.37 3.64
C GLU A 179 17.83 -14.45 3.77
N ILE A 180 16.63 -14.00 4.14
CA ILE A 180 15.45 -14.86 4.31
C ILE A 180 14.35 -14.60 3.29
N THR A 181 14.57 -13.73 2.31
CA THR A 181 13.57 -13.29 1.31
C THR A 181 12.88 -14.45 0.61
N THR A 182 13.69 -15.40 0.10
CA THR A 182 13.17 -16.56 -0.65
C THR A 182 12.31 -17.47 0.22
N ASP A 183 12.69 -17.67 1.47
CA ASP A 183 11.94 -18.48 2.41
C ASP A 183 10.59 -17.85 2.77
N ILE A 184 10.60 -16.55 3.06
CA ILE A 184 9.36 -15.78 3.33
C ILE A 184 8.42 -15.90 2.13
N LEU A 185 8.93 -15.65 0.93
CA LEU A 185 8.14 -15.72 -0.29
C LEU A 185 7.57 -17.13 -0.54
N LYS A 186 8.40 -18.17 -0.34
CA LYS A 186 7.97 -19.56 -0.46
C LYS A 186 6.85 -19.89 0.52
N ASN A 187 6.96 -19.48 1.77
CA ASN A 187 5.96 -19.74 2.80
C ASN A 187 4.63 -19.01 2.49
N LEU A 188 4.70 -17.75 2.06
CA LEU A 188 3.52 -16.96 1.67
C LEU A 188 2.80 -17.62 0.49
N ASN A 189 3.54 -18.04 -0.54
CA ASN A 189 2.96 -18.61 -1.75
C ASN A 189 2.49 -20.06 -1.57
N ALA A 190 3.02 -20.81 -0.61
CA ALA A 190 2.53 -22.14 -0.27
C ALA A 190 1.07 -22.12 0.24
N LYS A 191 0.64 -21.00 0.84
CA LYS A 191 -0.74 -20.81 1.33
C LYS A 191 -1.77 -20.71 0.19
N LYS A 192 -1.36 -20.37 -1.03
CA LYS A 192 -2.24 -20.40 -2.22
C LYS A 192 -2.72 -21.82 -2.53
N SER A 193 -1.81 -22.80 -2.45
CA SER A 193 -2.10 -24.21 -2.76
C SER A 193 -2.97 -24.92 -1.71
N GLY A 194 -3.11 -24.34 -0.50
CA GLY A 194 -3.90 -24.91 0.60
C GLY A 194 -5.31 -24.33 0.72
N GLY A 195 -5.62 -23.23 0.03
CA GLY A 195 -6.90 -22.51 0.10
C GLY A 195 -8.02 -23.06 -0.79
N ASP A 196 -7.69 -23.86 -1.81
CA ASP A 196 -8.67 -24.43 -2.75
C ASP A 196 -9.22 -25.80 -2.33
N LYS A 197 -9.01 -26.20 -1.06
CA LYS A 197 -9.57 -27.46 -0.50
C LYS A 197 -10.54 -27.17 0.65
N LYS A 198 -11.62 -26.43 0.36
CA LYS A 198 -12.83 -26.42 1.19
C LYS A 198 -14.05 -26.28 0.32
#